data_d01ad2acfa48b79c9d0103a37e92f3a0
#
_entry.id   d01ad2acfa48b79c9d0103a37e92f3a0
#
_cell.length_a   1.000
_cell.length_b   1.000
_cell.length_c   1.000
_cell.angle_alpha   90.00
_cell.angle_beta   90.00
_cell.angle_gamma   90.00
#
_symmetry.space_group_name_H-M   'P 1'
#
loop_
_entity.id
_entity.type
_entity.pdbx_description
1 polymer ?
#
loop_
_entity_poly.entity_id
_entity_poly.type
_entity_poly.pdbx_seq_one_letter_code
_entity_poly.pdbx_strand_id
1 'polypeptide(L)'
;MKKLVAVLLCFVLLFSFAAVFAFAEGETAAETVTVTFYDDDGTTVIAAVETEKGKSPVCPPNPTKARADGDPEWEFKCWIDAAGKEYYPNTLPVANENTVYTAKYVKLYDDPDNITLMSFLASIFERLNKIFAQISTYFEELTKSVENLLK
;
A
#
# COMPACT_ATOMS: atom_id res chain seq x y z
N MET A 1 22.02 -24.34 68.97
CA MET A 1 20.78 -23.92 68.29
C MET A 1 21.00 -22.76 67.29
N LYS A 2 21.65 -21.63 67.64
CA LYS A 2 21.84 -20.46 66.69
C LYS A 2 22.62 -20.78 65.40
N LYS A 3 23.65 -21.68 65.52
CA LYS A 3 24.46 -22.08 64.34
C LYS A 3 23.70 -22.99 63.34
N LEU A 4 22.77 -23.78 63.84
CA LEU A 4 21.98 -24.70 63.06
C LEU A 4 20.90 -23.95 62.26
N VAL A 5 20.34 -22.89 62.86
CA VAL A 5 19.37 -21.99 62.17
C VAL A 5 20.05 -21.17 61.03
N ALA A 6 21.30 -20.73 61.27
CA ALA A 6 22.03 -19.99 60.22
C ALA A 6 22.36 -20.86 58.99
N VAL A 7 22.74 -22.15 59.25
CA VAL A 7 23.00 -23.11 58.15
C VAL A 7 21.72 -23.43 57.38
N LEU A 8 20.60 -23.60 58.08
CA LEU A 8 19.29 -23.85 57.44
C LEU A 8 18.84 -22.68 56.60
N LEU A 9 19.07 -21.41 57.05
CA LEU A 9 18.72 -20.19 56.35
C LEU A 9 19.58 -20.03 55.07
N CYS A 10 20.87 -20.35 55.10
CA CYS A 10 21.73 -20.36 53.91
C CYS A 10 21.29 -21.40 52.88
N PHE A 11 20.84 -22.58 53.31
CA PHE A 11 20.34 -23.62 52.41
C PHE A 11 19.03 -23.17 51.70
N VAL A 12 18.11 -22.51 52.39
CA VAL A 12 16.87 -21.97 51.80
C VAL A 12 17.18 -20.87 50.80
N LEU A 13 18.14 -20.00 51.09
CA LEU A 13 18.55 -18.94 50.16
C LEU A 13 19.26 -19.47 48.91
N LEU A 14 20.08 -20.51 49.05
CA LEU A 14 20.74 -21.17 47.91
C LEU A 14 19.76 -21.94 47.03
N PHE A 15 18.71 -22.54 47.60
CA PHE A 15 17.67 -23.21 46.82
C PHE A 15 16.72 -22.24 46.12
N SER A 16 16.50 -21.06 46.68
CA SER A 16 15.66 -20.01 46.04
C SER A 16 16.33 -19.40 44.80
N PHE A 17 17.67 -19.44 44.74
CA PHE A 17 18.38 -18.88 43.55
C PHE A 17 18.44 -19.87 42.37
N ALA A 18 18.34 -21.18 42.64
CA ALA A 18 18.35 -22.20 41.58
C ALA A 18 17.00 -22.29 40.81
N ALA A 19 15.90 -21.79 41.38
CA ALA A 19 14.58 -21.84 40.74
C ALA A 19 14.36 -20.73 39.73
N VAL A 20 15.21 -19.68 39.67
CA VAL A 20 15.06 -18.57 38.75
C VAL A 20 15.71 -18.86 37.39
N PHE A 21 16.58 -19.85 37.27
CA PHE A 21 17.24 -20.21 36.01
C PHE A 21 16.50 -21.30 35.20
N ALA A 22 15.40 -21.85 35.68
CA ALA A 22 14.70 -22.96 35.03
C ALA A 22 13.53 -22.53 34.09
N PHE A 23 13.30 -21.23 33.92
CA PHE A 23 12.27 -20.70 33.01
C PHE A 23 12.84 -19.85 31.86
N ALA A 24 14.09 -20.04 31.48
CA ALA A 24 14.52 -19.75 30.15
C ALA A 24 14.16 -20.96 29.27
N GLU A 25 12.85 -21.21 29.08
CA GLU A 25 12.41 -21.95 27.91
C GLU A 25 12.93 -21.18 26.73
N GLY A 26 13.83 -21.79 25.97
CA GLY A 26 14.39 -21.22 24.78
C GLY A 26 13.22 -20.82 23.87
N GLU A 27 12.92 -19.53 23.80
CA GLU A 27 12.23 -18.97 22.64
C GLU A 27 13.11 -19.39 21.46
N THR A 28 12.68 -20.43 20.77
CA THR A 28 13.27 -20.79 19.49
C THR A 28 13.02 -19.55 18.66
N ALA A 29 14.06 -18.73 18.43
CA ALA A 29 13.96 -17.54 17.63
C ALA A 29 13.27 -17.94 16.33
N ALA A 30 12.08 -17.43 16.07
CA ALA A 30 11.33 -17.77 14.88
C ALA A 30 12.23 -17.44 13.68
N GLU A 31 12.38 -18.39 12.77
CA GLU A 31 13.16 -18.17 11.56
C GLU A 31 12.52 -17.00 10.80
N THR A 32 13.27 -15.91 10.60
CA THR A 32 12.79 -14.73 9.88
C THR A 32 13.34 -14.70 8.47
N VAL A 33 12.57 -14.13 7.57
CA VAL A 33 12.93 -13.84 6.18
C VAL A 33 12.76 -12.36 5.91
N THR A 34 13.56 -11.82 5.01
CA THR A 34 13.47 -10.42 4.62
C THR A 34 12.67 -10.28 3.33
N VAL A 35 11.63 -9.45 3.38
CA VAL A 35 10.84 -9.05 2.22
C VAL A 35 11.20 -7.61 1.86
N THR A 36 11.76 -7.40 0.66
CA THR A 36 12.21 -6.10 0.19
C THR A 36 11.25 -5.55 -0.84
N PHE A 37 10.85 -4.31 -0.64
CA PHE A 37 9.97 -3.56 -1.54
C PHE A 37 10.78 -2.48 -2.25
N TYR A 38 10.81 -2.55 -3.58
CA TYR A 38 11.48 -1.59 -4.46
C TYR A 38 10.48 -0.66 -5.14
N ASP A 39 10.96 0.50 -5.54
CA ASP A 39 10.24 1.38 -6.45
C ASP A 39 10.20 0.77 -7.87
N ASP A 40 9.48 1.40 -8.79
CA ASP A 40 9.30 0.91 -10.18
C ASP A 40 10.62 0.83 -10.99
N ASP A 41 11.68 1.48 -10.52
CA ASP A 41 13.03 1.37 -11.08
C ASP A 41 13.74 0.04 -10.75
N GLY A 42 13.16 -0.76 -9.82
CA GLY A 42 13.71 -2.03 -9.36
C GLY A 42 15.02 -1.91 -8.55
N THR A 43 15.44 -0.71 -8.18
CA THR A 43 16.71 -0.44 -7.50
C THR A 43 16.55 0.38 -6.23
N THR A 44 15.62 1.33 -6.21
CA THR A 44 15.34 2.18 -5.05
C THR A 44 14.54 1.39 -4.01
N VAL A 45 15.12 1.15 -2.83
CA VAL A 45 14.46 0.46 -1.73
C VAL A 45 13.46 1.38 -1.06
N ILE A 46 12.18 0.99 -1.08
CA ILE A 46 11.10 1.66 -0.34
C ILE A 46 11.06 1.16 1.10
N ALA A 47 11.12 -0.16 1.28
CA ALA A 47 11.12 -0.78 2.61
C ALA A 47 11.77 -2.17 2.56
N ALA A 48 12.37 -2.58 3.70
CA ALA A 48 12.77 -3.95 3.94
C ALA A 48 12.10 -4.39 5.25
N VAL A 49 11.31 -5.45 5.20
CA VAL A 49 10.47 -5.92 6.31
C VAL A 49 10.92 -7.32 6.70
N GLU A 50 11.33 -7.49 7.96
CA GLU A 50 11.55 -8.81 8.53
C GLU A 50 10.21 -9.45 8.89
N THR A 51 10.01 -10.66 8.44
CA THR A 51 8.77 -11.42 8.60
C THR A 51 9.10 -12.82 9.07
N GLU A 52 8.34 -13.35 10.00
CA GLU A 52 8.46 -14.75 10.39
C GLU A 52 8.14 -15.65 9.19
N LYS A 53 8.99 -16.64 8.95
CA LYS A 53 8.80 -17.62 7.89
C LYS A 53 7.42 -18.29 8.00
N GLY A 54 6.69 -18.33 6.88
CA GLY A 54 5.34 -18.86 6.83
C GLY A 54 4.25 -17.86 7.23
N LYS A 55 4.60 -16.59 7.49
CA LYS A 55 3.63 -15.50 7.68
C LYS A 55 3.64 -14.52 6.51
N SER A 56 2.54 -13.81 6.30
CA SER A 56 2.48 -12.74 5.30
C SER A 56 3.21 -11.50 5.83
N PRO A 57 4.02 -10.84 4.99
CA PRO A 57 4.73 -9.63 5.37
C PRO A 57 3.77 -8.47 5.61
N VAL A 58 4.16 -7.57 6.50
CA VAL A 58 3.47 -6.29 6.67
C VAL A 58 3.77 -5.41 5.45
N CYS A 59 2.74 -5.06 4.70
CA CYS A 59 2.89 -4.20 3.54
C CYS A 59 3.27 -2.77 3.98
N PRO A 60 4.27 -2.14 3.36
CA PRO A 60 4.55 -0.73 3.58
C PRO A 60 3.38 0.15 3.10
N PRO A 61 3.29 1.42 3.56
CA PRO A 61 2.36 2.38 3.00
C PRO A 61 2.51 2.49 1.48
N ASN A 62 1.42 2.78 0.77
CA ASN A 62 1.45 2.95 -0.67
C ASN A 62 2.48 4.03 -1.05
N PRO A 63 3.46 3.71 -1.88
CA PRO A 63 4.46 4.68 -2.28
C PRO A 63 3.87 5.74 -3.22
N THR A 64 4.46 6.92 -3.22
CA THR A 64 4.12 8.01 -4.13
C THR A 64 5.28 8.21 -5.10
N LYS A 65 4.97 8.29 -6.40
CA LYS A 65 5.99 8.57 -7.41
C LYS A 65 6.34 10.05 -7.40
N ALA A 66 7.65 10.36 -7.36
CA ALA A 66 8.12 11.72 -7.52
C ALA A 66 7.71 12.25 -8.90
N ARG A 67 7.19 13.48 -8.93
CA ARG A 67 6.65 14.12 -10.14
C ARG A 67 7.53 15.30 -10.52
N ALA A 68 7.90 15.39 -11.80
CA ALA A 68 8.44 16.61 -12.40
C ALA A 68 7.28 17.47 -12.93
N ASP A 69 7.52 18.79 -13.08
CA ASP A 69 6.52 19.69 -13.65
C ASP A 69 6.14 19.25 -15.08
N GLY A 70 4.84 19.04 -15.30
CA GLY A 70 4.30 18.59 -16.60
C GLY A 70 4.19 17.08 -16.75
N ASP A 71 4.67 16.28 -15.81
CA ASP A 71 4.46 14.85 -15.85
C ASP A 71 3.00 14.46 -15.53
N PRO A 72 2.50 13.37 -16.12
CA PRO A 72 1.20 12.84 -15.76
C PRO A 72 1.17 12.42 -14.29
N GLU A 73 0.02 12.49 -13.70
CA GLU A 73 -0.22 12.03 -12.34
C GLU A 73 -0.19 10.50 -12.32
N TRP A 74 0.67 9.94 -11.47
CA TRP A 74 0.84 8.50 -11.29
C TRP A 74 0.23 8.06 -9.96
N GLU A 75 -0.51 6.97 -9.97
CA GLU A 75 -1.05 6.35 -8.78
C GLU A 75 -0.44 4.96 -8.58
N PHE A 76 -0.12 4.61 -7.34
CA PHE A 76 0.32 3.27 -7.00
C PHE A 76 -0.84 2.29 -7.21
N LYS A 77 -0.61 1.26 -8.04
CA LYS A 77 -1.61 0.23 -8.33
C LYS A 77 -1.44 -0.99 -7.43
N CYS A 78 -0.27 -1.59 -7.43
CA CYS A 78 -0.01 -2.85 -6.77
C CYS A 78 1.50 -3.14 -6.67
N TRP A 79 1.83 -4.20 -5.97
CA TRP A 79 3.16 -4.80 -5.95
C TRP A 79 3.25 -5.91 -6.99
N ILE A 80 4.40 -6.07 -7.65
CA ILE A 80 4.66 -7.18 -8.58
C ILE A 80 5.85 -8.00 -8.09
N ASP A 81 5.78 -9.32 -8.22
CA ASP A 81 6.92 -10.21 -7.95
C ASP A 81 7.83 -10.36 -9.18
N ALA A 82 8.91 -11.12 -9.03
CA ALA A 82 9.86 -11.39 -10.11
C ALA A 82 9.23 -12.11 -11.33
N ALA A 83 8.08 -12.76 -11.15
CA ALA A 83 7.33 -13.42 -12.22
C ALA A 83 6.32 -12.47 -12.89
N GLY A 84 6.20 -11.21 -12.41
CA GLY A 84 5.24 -10.23 -12.91
C GLY A 84 3.82 -10.40 -12.38
N LYS A 85 3.61 -11.24 -11.35
CA LYS A 85 2.30 -11.41 -10.73
C LYS A 85 1.98 -10.23 -9.83
N GLU A 86 0.75 -9.72 -9.95
CA GLU A 86 0.25 -8.57 -9.19
C GLU A 86 -0.31 -8.99 -7.82
N TYR A 87 0.02 -8.19 -6.80
CA TYR A 87 -0.46 -8.34 -5.42
C TYR A 87 -0.89 -7.00 -4.87
N TYR A 88 -2.09 -6.92 -4.35
CA TYR A 88 -2.56 -5.74 -3.63
C TYR A 88 -2.05 -5.75 -2.18
N PRO A 89 -1.97 -4.59 -1.50
CA PRO A 89 -1.36 -4.48 -0.17
C PRO A 89 -1.82 -5.53 0.85
N ASN A 90 -3.09 -5.91 0.82
CA ASN A 90 -3.67 -6.88 1.77
C ASN A 90 -3.67 -8.33 1.25
N THR A 91 -3.04 -8.61 0.10
CA THR A 91 -3.08 -9.93 -0.56
C THR A 91 -1.70 -10.54 -0.75
N LEU A 92 -0.66 -10.01 -0.09
CA LEU A 92 0.68 -10.55 -0.14
C LEU A 92 0.69 -11.99 0.40
N PRO A 93 1.34 -12.92 -0.29
CA PRO A 93 1.41 -14.31 0.13
C PRO A 93 2.32 -14.46 1.35
N VAL A 94 2.28 -15.63 1.98
CA VAL A 94 3.19 -16.00 3.05
C VAL A 94 4.63 -16.05 2.53
N ALA A 95 5.56 -15.46 3.29
CA ALA A 95 6.98 -15.45 2.96
C ALA A 95 7.67 -16.69 3.56
N ASN A 96 8.18 -17.57 2.72
CA ASN A 96 8.95 -18.74 3.12
C ASN A 96 10.46 -18.57 2.89
N GLU A 97 10.84 -17.55 2.14
CA GLU A 97 12.20 -17.20 1.77
C GLU A 97 12.30 -15.68 1.54
N ASN A 98 13.52 -15.17 1.40
CA ASN A 98 13.72 -13.78 1.07
C ASN A 98 13.05 -13.48 -0.28
N THR A 99 12.19 -12.48 -0.30
CA THR A 99 11.33 -12.17 -1.45
C THR A 99 11.44 -10.69 -1.78
N VAL A 100 11.26 -10.38 -3.06
CA VAL A 100 11.32 -9.01 -3.59
C VAL A 100 10.02 -8.67 -4.28
N TYR A 101 9.51 -7.47 -4.01
CA TYR A 101 8.37 -6.87 -4.71
C TYR A 101 8.77 -5.52 -5.28
N THR A 102 8.28 -5.21 -6.48
CA THR A 102 8.47 -3.92 -7.14
C THR A 102 7.15 -3.18 -7.25
N ALA A 103 7.16 -1.87 -7.00
CA ALA A 103 5.97 -1.04 -7.13
C ALA A 103 5.53 -0.94 -8.58
N LYS A 104 4.23 -1.01 -8.82
CA LYS A 104 3.62 -0.73 -10.11
C LYS A 104 2.72 0.48 -10.01
N TYR A 105 2.97 1.46 -10.87
CA TYR A 105 2.15 2.66 -10.97
C TYR A 105 1.35 2.66 -12.28
N VAL A 106 0.24 3.35 -12.26
CA VAL A 106 -0.61 3.61 -13.42
C VAL A 106 -0.81 5.11 -13.56
N LYS A 107 -0.94 5.58 -14.78
CA LYS A 107 -1.32 6.97 -15.02
C LYS A 107 -2.80 7.14 -14.71
N LEU A 108 -3.14 8.21 -14.00
CA LEU A 108 -4.50 8.45 -13.54
C LEU A 108 -5.52 8.52 -14.71
N TYR A 109 -5.05 8.85 -15.92
CA TYR A 109 -5.88 9.07 -17.11
C TYR A 109 -5.73 7.98 -18.19
N ASP A 110 -4.78 7.06 -18.09
CA ASP A 110 -4.48 6.07 -19.14
C ASP A 110 -4.92 4.63 -18.79
N ASP A 111 -5.37 4.36 -17.57
CA ASP A 111 -5.84 3.02 -17.20
C ASP A 111 -7.32 2.86 -17.59
N PRO A 112 -7.66 2.03 -18.61
CA PRO A 112 -9.04 1.79 -19.01
C PRO A 112 -9.89 1.17 -17.90
N ASP A 113 -9.26 0.51 -16.91
CA ASP A 113 -9.93 -0.08 -15.75
C ASP A 113 -10.08 0.93 -14.60
N ASN A 114 -9.32 2.02 -14.63
CA ASN A 114 -9.41 3.11 -13.67
C ASN A 114 -10.34 4.22 -14.18
N ILE A 115 -11.61 3.88 -14.36
CA ILE A 115 -12.67 4.89 -14.51
C ILE A 115 -12.81 5.59 -13.17
N THR A 116 -11.88 6.49 -12.86
CA THR A 116 -11.99 7.34 -11.68
C THR A 116 -13.25 8.19 -11.83
N LEU A 117 -13.89 8.48 -10.71
CA LEU A 117 -15.02 9.42 -10.65
C LEU A 117 -14.70 10.71 -11.44
N MET A 118 -13.44 11.13 -11.47
CA MET A 118 -12.97 12.33 -12.18
C MET A 118 -12.99 12.17 -13.71
N SER A 119 -12.57 11.04 -14.28
CA SER A 119 -12.66 10.79 -15.73
C SER A 119 -14.11 10.64 -16.18
N PHE A 120 -14.95 10.01 -15.35
CA PHE A 120 -16.38 9.94 -15.58
C PHE A 120 -17.03 11.33 -15.54
N LEU A 121 -16.72 12.17 -14.55
CA LEU A 121 -17.18 13.54 -14.47
C LEU A 121 -16.69 14.37 -15.65
N ALA A 122 -15.43 14.25 -16.05
CA ALA A 122 -14.89 14.96 -17.22
C ALA A 122 -15.67 14.61 -18.50
N SER A 123 -16.00 13.33 -18.70
CA SER A 123 -16.81 12.89 -19.85
C SER A 123 -18.24 13.45 -19.82
N ILE A 124 -18.83 13.56 -18.63
CA ILE A 124 -20.14 14.20 -18.45
C ILE A 124 -20.06 15.68 -18.78
N PHE A 125 -19.04 16.40 -18.26
CA PHE A 125 -18.86 17.82 -18.55
C PHE A 125 -18.68 18.09 -20.05
N GLU A 126 -17.90 17.26 -20.75
CA GLU A 126 -17.75 17.40 -22.21
C GLU A 126 -19.08 17.22 -22.95
N ARG A 127 -19.88 16.21 -22.55
CA ARG A 127 -21.22 16.01 -23.13
C ARG A 127 -22.17 17.17 -22.86
N LEU A 128 -22.17 17.68 -21.63
CA LEU A 128 -22.96 18.86 -21.24
C LEU A 128 -22.56 20.08 -22.07
N ASN A 129 -21.29 20.36 -22.25
CA ASN A 129 -20.80 21.46 -23.03
C ASN A 129 -21.29 21.35 -24.53
N LYS A 130 -21.26 20.15 -25.09
CA LYS A 130 -21.82 19.92 -26.45
C LYS A 130 -23.32 20.21 -26.52
N ILE A 131 -24.09 19.79 -25.51
CA ILE A 131 -25.53 20.05 -25.43
C ILE A 131 -25.78 21.56 -25.29
N PHE A 132 -25.04 22.26 -24.41
CA PHE A 132 -25.18 23.71 -24.28
C PHE A 132 -24.85 24.46 -25.58
N ALA A 133 -23.82 24.04 -26.29
CA ALA A 133 -23.49 24.64 -27.60
C ALA A 133 -24.64 24.45 -28.62
N GLN A 134 -25.24 23.25 -28.67
CA GLN A 134 -26.38 22.98 -29.54
C GLN A 134 -27.63 23.83 -29.20
N ILE A 135 -27.92 23.94 -27.89
CA ILE A 135 -29.01 24.77 -27.38
C ILE A 135 -28.77 26.23 -27.75
N SER A 136 -27.58 26.77 -27.60
CA SER A 136 -27.21 28.14 -27.95
C SER A 136 -27.43 28.40 -29.42
N THR A 137 -26.98 27.50 -30.31
CA THR A 137 -27.21 27.60 -31.75
C THR A 137 -28.70 27.62 -32.09
N TYR A 138 -29.49 26.76 -31.42
CA TYR A 138 -30.92 26.71 -31.63
C TYR A 138 -31.64 28.01 -31.21
N PHE A 139 -31.22 28.62 -30.10
CA PHE A 139 -31.75 29.93 -29.69
C PHE A 139 -31.38 31.04 -30.65
N GLU A 140 -30.17 31.04 -31.21
CA GLU A 140 -29.78 32.01 -32.25
C GLU A 140 -30.64 31.88 -33.53
N GLU A 141 -30.92 30.65 -33.96
CA GLU A 141 -31.79 30.40 -35.10
C GLU A 141 -33.25 30.86 -34.86
N LEU A 142 -33.78 30.57 -33.64
CA LEU A 142 -35.10 31.05 -33.24
C LEU A 142 -35.15 32.59 -33.23
N THR A 143 -34.15 33.26 -32.68
CA THR A 143 -34.09 34.71 -32.64
C THR A 143 -34.12 35.31 -34.05
N LYS A 144 -33.30 34.76 -34.97
CA LYS A 144 -33.32 35.18 -36.39
C LYS A 144 -34.67 34.95 -37.06
N SER A 145 -35.33 33.83 -36.75
CA SER A 145 -36.65 33.52 -37.31
C SER A 145 -37.72 34.51 -36.83
N VAL A 146 -37.71 34.88 -35.56
CA VAL A 146 -38.62 35.87 -35.00
C VAL A 146 -38.36 37.26 -35.57
N GLU A 147 -37.11 37.68 -35.72
CA GLU A 147 -36.76 38.96 -36.35
C GLU A 147 -37.25 39.05 -37.81
N ASN A 148 -37.20 37.94 -38.55
CA ASN A 148 -37.71 37.89 -39.94
C ASN A 148 -39.23 37.92 -40.01
N LEU A 149 -39.94 37.47 -38.97
CA LEU A 149 -41.43 37.55 -38.93
C LEU A 149 -41.94 38.92 -38.52
N LEU A 150 -41.10 39.75 -37.89
CA LEU A 150 -41.47 41.10 -37.44
C LEU A 150 -41.16 42.19 -38.46
N LYS A 151 -40.58 41.84 -39.61
CA LYS A 151 -40.35 42.73 -40.78
C LYS A 151 -41.45 42.61 -41.82
#